data_64530bec393c846938f81615a3fbfa8c
#
_entry.id   64530bec393c846938f81615a3fbfa8c
#
_cell.length_a   1.000
_cell.length_b   1.000
_cell.length_c   1.000
_cell.angle_alpha   90.00
_cell.angle_beta   90.00
_cell.angle_gamma   90.00
#
_symmetry.space_group_name_H-M   'P 1'
#
loop_
_entity.id
_entity.type
_entity.pdbx_description
1 polymer ?
#
loop_
_entity_poly.entity_id
_entity_poly.type
_entity_poly.pdbx_seq_one_letter_code
_entity_poly.pdbx_strand_id
1 'polypeptide(L)'
;MSHSKKLIMIFTMLLGGFFGLLNETLLTTALPRIMKDFHIEYSQVQWLTTAFLLTNGVVIPLSAFIIQRYTTRQVFLTGIIIFFLGTLLGGFSPNFTTLLIARIIQALGSGIMMPLMMTTILDIFEPHERGKYMGMFGLVIGLAPAIGPTLSGYLVEYINWRALFYVVAPISAVTFILALIFIKNVGVKVKAPIDILSIILSILGFGGMLYGVSSISQKGWNDPVVLSTIILGIIFVVLFIWRQERLETPLLSFKVFKNSQFTVGIAIMAVTMISMIGSETVLPMFVQNVLQRTPVDSGLILLPGAIVMAIMSIISGRLYETFGARVLSMIGMLIVTITTSY
;
A
#
# COMPACT_ATOMS: atom_id res chain seq x y z
N MET A 1 -23.34 14.65 9.30
CA MET A 1 -22.34 14.57 10.42
C MET A 1 -21.79 15.96 10.70
N SER A 2 -21.50 16.30 12.00
CA SER A 2 -20.77 17.55 12.30
C SER A 2 -19.34 17.46 11.75
N HIS A 3 -18.74 18.62 11.43
CA HIS A 3 -17.37 18.69 10.89
C HIS A 3 -16.36 17.97 11.78
N SER A 4 -16.43 18.15 13.09
CA SER A 4 -15.54 17.46 14.06
C SER A 4 -15.67 15.93 13.99
N LYS A 5 -16.89 15.39 13.81
CA LYS A 5 -17.10 13.93 13.67
C LYS A 5 -16.52 13.38 12.37
N LYS A 6 -16.57 14.15 11.27
CA LYS A 6 -15.92 13.80 10.01
C LYS A 6 -14.40 13.71 10.19
N LEU A 7 -13.80 14.70 10.87
CA LEU A 7 -12.37 14.76 11.15
C LEU A 7 -11.87 13.57 11.98
N ILE A 8 -12.55 13.26 13.08
CA ILE A 8 -12.16 12.13 13.94
C ILE A 8 -12.26 10.81 13.18
N MET A 9 -13.31 10.64 12.36
CA MET A 9 -13.47 9.45 11.53
C MET A 9 -12.31 9.30 10.55
N ILE A 10 -11.96 10.36 9.81
CA ILE A 10 -10.84 10.32 8.85
C ILE A 10 -9.52 10.12 9.57
N PHE A 11 -9.28 10.79 10.69
CA PHE A 11 -8.06 10.58 11.47
C PHE A 11 -7.91 9.13 11.94
N THR A 12 -9.00 8.49 12.39
CA THR A 12 -9.00 7.07 12.75
C THR A 12 -8.65 6.18 11.56
N MET A 13 -9.18 6.50 10.36
CA MET A 13 -8.87 5.75 9.14
C MET A 13 -7.44 5.99 8.68
N LEU A 14 -6.95 7.24 8.76
CA LEU A 14 -5.55 7.60 8.44
C LEU A 14 -4.57 6.85 9.36
N LEU A 15 -4.90 6.71 10.64
CA LEU A 15 -4.08 5.94 11.58
C LEU A 15 -3.97 4.48 11.15
N GLY A 16 -5.09 3.83 10.81
CA GLY A 16 -5.09 2.45 10.31
C GLY A 16 -4.31 2.29 9.00
N GLY A 17 -4.50 3.20 8.04
CA GLY A 17 -3.77 3.21 6.77
C GLY A 17 -2.27 3.45 6.96
N PHE A 18 -1.89 4.37 7.85
CA PHE A 18 -0.50 4.64 8.19
C PHE A 18 0.22 3.39 8.72
N PHE A 19 -0.36 2.69 9.69
CA PHE A 19 0.27 1.50 10.24
C PHE A 19 0.23 0.31 9.27
N GLY A 20 -0.75 0.25 8.37
CA GLY A 20 -0.77 -0.71 7.26
C GLY A 20 0.42 -0.53 6.33
N LEU A 21 0.68 0.71 5.87
CA LEU A 21 1.83 1.06 5.02
C LEU A 21 3.17 0.96 5.78
N LEU A 22 3.22 1.45 7.01
CA LEU A 22 4.41 1.36 7.84
C LEU A 22 4.85 -0.09 8.01
N ASN A 23 3.91 -1.01 8.25
CA ASN A 23 4.19 -2.44 8.40
C ASN A 23 4.75 -3.07 7.11
N GLU A 24 4.40 -2.53 5.94
CA GLU A 24 4.96 -2.98 4.67
C GLU A 24 6.48 -2.81 4.64
N THR A 25 6.98 -1.67 5.09
CA THR A 25 8.40 -1.29 5.04
C THR A 25 9.19 -1.67 6.29
N LEU A 26 8.52 -1.82 7.45
CA LEU A 26 9.18 -2.21 8.70
C LEU A 26 9.96 -3.52 8.59
N LEU A 27 9.46 -4.49 7.83
CA LEU A 27 10.08 -5.82 7.81
C LEU A 27 11.33 -5.88 6.90
N THR A 28 11.48 -4.97 5.94
CA THR A 28 12.58 -5.00 4.97
C THR A 28 13.96 -4.97 5.61
N THR A 29 14.15 -4.14 6.63
CA THR A 29 15.42 -4.04 7.38
C THR A 29 15.63 -5.18 8.36
N ALA A 30 14.56 -5.92 8.73
CA ALA A 30 14.61 -7.06 9.63
C ALA A 30 14.96 -8.39 8.93
N LEU A 31 14.86 -8.46 7.60
CA LEU A 31 15.05 -9.70 6.84
C LEU A 31 16.37 -10.42 7.17
N PRO A 32 17.54 -9.76 7.26
CA PRO A 32 18.80 -10.43 7.58
C PRO A 32 18.78 -11.07 8.97
N ARG A 33 18.08 -10.45 9.94
CA ARG A 33 17.98 -11.01 11.29
C ARG A 33 17.04 -12.20 11.35
N ILE A 34 15.90 -12.11 10.66
CA ILE A 34 14.93 -13.22 10.52
C ILE A 34 15.59 -14.42 9.82
N MET A 35 16.39 -14.17 8.79
CA MET A 35 17.14 -15.18 8.07
C MET A 35 18.08 -15.97 9.01
N LYS A 36 18.78 -15.26 9.90
CA LYS A 36 19.65 -15.88 10.91
C LYS A 36 18.86 -16.67 11.95
N ASP A 37 17.76 -16.10 12.45
CA ASP A 37 16.96 -16.73 13.52
C ASP A 37 16.26 -18.02 13.06
N PHE A 38 15.79 -18.08 11.82
CA PHE A 38 15.11 -19.25 11.27
C PHE A 38 16.04 -20.16 10.45
N HIS A 39 17.32 -19.81 10.29
CA HIS A 39 18.33 -20.57 9.52
C HIS A 39 17.87 -20.85 8.08
N ILE A 40 17.34 -19.81 7.41
CA ILE A 40 16.81 -19.87 6.05
C ILE A 40 17.64 -19.01 5.08
N GLU A 41 17.54 -19.30 3.79
CA GLU A 41 18.23 -18.54 2.75
C GLU A 41 17.55 -17.20 2.45
N TYR A 42 18.32 -16.29 1.84
CA TYR A 42 17.83 -14.98 1.43
C TYR A 42 16.63 -15.07 0.47
N SER A 43 16.64 -16.02 -0.46
CA SER A 43 15.55 -16.29 -1.40
C SER A 43 14.22 -16.63 -0.69
N GLN A 44 14.31 -17.35 0.43
CA GLN A 44 13.15 -17.72 1.23
C GLN A 44 12.64 -16.55 2.06
N VAL A 45 13.52 -15.79 2.73
CA VAL A 45 13.09 -14.68 3.59
C VAL A 45 12.46 -13.54 2.80
N GLN A 46 12.87 -13.31 1.56
CA GLN A 46 12.24 -12.34 0.66
C GLN A 46 10.74 -12.59 0.45
N TRP A 47 10.28 -13.84 0.56
CA TRP A 47 8.85 -14.15 0.43
C TRP A 47 7.98 -13.45 1.48
N LEU A 48 8.53 -13.05 2.61
CA LEU A 48 7.78 -12.27 3.60
C LEU A 48 7.30 -10.92 3.07
N THR A 49 8.12 -10.27 2.26
CA THR A 49 7.78 -9.00 1.60
C THR A 49 6.99 -9.23 0.32
N THR A 50 7.45 -10.18 -0.49
CA THR A 50 6.80 -10.52 -1.77
C THR A 50 5.36 -10.99 -1.57
N ALA A 51 5.10 -11.91 -0.63
CA ALA A 51 3.75 -12.40 -0.37
C ALA A 51 2.81 -11.29 0.15
N PHE A 52 3.34 -10.37 0.96
CA PHE A 52 2.59 -9.20 1.41
C PHE A 52 2.18 -8.30 0.23
N LEU A 53 3.14 -7.94 -0.63
CA LEU A 53 2.90 -7.12 -1.83
C LEU A 53 1.97 -7.80 -2.83
N LEU A 54 2.16 -9.10 -3.08
CA LEU A 54 1.29 -9.91 -3.94
C LEU A 54 -0.14 -9.90 -3.42
N THR A 55 -0.32 -10.13 -2.12
CA THR A 55 -1.63 -10.14 -1.49
C THR A 55 -2.30 -8.76 -1.59
N ASN A 56 -1.57 -7.68 -1.29
CA ASN A 56 -2.06 -6.31 -1.47
C ASN A 56 -2.46 -6.05 -2.93
N GLY A 57 -1.61 -6.42 -3.89
CA GLY A 57 -1.87 -6.21 -5.31
C GLY A 57 -3.14 -6.94 -5.81
N VAL A 58 -3.49 -8.07 -5.21
CA VAL A 58 -4.73 -8.80 -5.51
C VAL A 58 -5.93 -8.18 -4.76
N VAL A 59 -5.74 -7.79 -3.50
CA VAL A 59 -6.82 -7.28 -2.63
C VAL A 59 -7.28 -5.88 -3.03
N ILE A 60 -6.37 -5.02 -3.50
CA ILE A 60 -6.70 -3.64 -3.90
C ILE A 60 -7.78 -3.61 -4.99
N PRO A 61 -7.69 -4.32 -6.13
CA PRO A 61 -8.78 -4.38 -7.09
C PRO A 61 -10.07 -5.00 -6.52
N LEU A 62 -9.96 -6.02 -5.67
CA LEU A 62 -11.12 -6.65 -5.03
C LEU A 62 -11.80 -5.74 -4.01
N SER A 63 -11.07 -4.81 -3.42
CA SER A 63 -11.62 -3.85 -2.46
C SER A 63 -12.74 -3.01 -3.05
N ALA A 64 -12.69 -2.70 -4.34
CA ALA A 64 -13.75 -1.96 -5.03
C ALA A 64 -15.12 -2.66 -4.91
N PHE A 65 -15.15 -3.99 -5.06
CA PHE A 65 -16.34 -4.82 -4.85
C PHE A 65 -16.81 -4.79 -3.39
N ILE A 66 -15.87 -5.00 -2.46
CA ILE A 66 -16.16 -5.04 -1.02
C ILE A 66 -16.72 -3.70 -0.55
N ILE A 67 -16.14 -2.58 -0.99
CA ILE A 67 -16.54 -1.21 -0.63
C ILE A 67 -17.92 -0.87 -1.18
N GLN A 68 -18.28 -1.32 -2.37
CA GLN A 68 -19.61 -1.09 -2.94
C GLN A 68 -20.71 -1.86 -2.21
N ARG A 69 -20.42 -3.08 -1.75
CA ARG A 69 -21.41 -3.98 -1.18
C ARG A 69 -21.61 -3.82 0.32
N TYR A 70 -20.54 -3.69 1.07
CA TYR A 70 -20.58 -3.63 2.54
C TYR A 70 -20.48 -2.19 3.05
N THR A 71 -20.94 -1.97 4.27
CA THR A 71 -20.90 -0.65 4.88
C THR A 71 -19.46 -0.24 5.21
N THR A 72 -19.17 1.06 5.16
CA THR A 72 -17.85 1.62 5.48
C THR A 72 -17.32 1.12 6.82
N ARG A 73 -18.22 1.07 7.83
CA ARG A 73 -17.88 0.57 9.16
C ARG A 73 -17.53 -0.90 9.17
N GLN A 74 -18.33 -1.75 8.50
CA GLN A 74 -18.04 -3.18 8.39
C GLN A 74 -16.71 -3.44 7.71
N VAL A 75 -16.46 -2.81 6.58
CA VAL A 75 -15.23 -3.00 5.80
C VAL A 75 -14.00 -2.60 6.61
N PHE A 76 -14.03 -1.43 7.26
CA PHE A 76 -12.90 -0.97 8.04
C PHE A 76 -12.64 -1.84 9.27
N LEU A 77 -13.70 -2.17 10.03
CA LEU A 77 -13.57 -3.03 11.23
C LEU A 77 -13.05 -4.42 10.86
N THR A 78 -13.53 -5.01 9.77
CA THR A 78 -13.02 -6.30 9.30
C THR A 78 -11.57 -6.19 8.85
N GLY A 79 -11.20 -5.15 8.11
CA GLY A 79 -9.82 -4.92 7.67
C GLY A 79 -8.86 -4.78 8.84
N ILE A 80 -9.18 -3.91 9.81
CA ILE A 80 -8.29 -3.67 10.96
C ILE A 80 -8.19 -4.87 11.91
N ILE A 81 -9.26 -5.67 12.08
CA ILE A 81 -9.20 -6.87 12.92
C ILE A 81 -8.37 -7.97 12.23
N ILE A 82 -8.51 -8.16 10.92
CA ILE A 82 -7.69 -9.10 10.16
C ILE A 82 -6.22 -8.68 10.23
N PHE A 83 -5.92 -7.40 10.05
CA PHE A 83 -4.57 -6.86 10.18
C PHE A 83 -4.00 -7.07 11.59
N PHE A 84 -4.79 -6.79 12.63
CA PHE A 84 -4.40 -7.01 14.02
C PHE A 84 -4.10 -8.49 14.34
N LEU A 85 -4.97 -9.41 13.90
CA LEU A 85 -4.76 -10.85 14.10
C LEU A 85 -3.51 -11.34 13.36
N GLY A 86 -3.28 -10.87 12.12
CA GLY A 86 -2.05 -11.14 11.39
C GLY A 86 -0.81 -10.59 12.13
N THR A 87 -0.93 -9.40 12.73
CA THR A 87 0.16 -8.79 13.50
C THR A 87 0.48 -9.61 14.76
N LEU A 88 -0.53 -10.05 15.50
CA LEU A 88 -0.33 -10.95 16.64
C LEU A 88 0.34 -12.26 16.21
N LEU A 89 -0.18 -12.90 15.16
CA LEU A 89 0.38 -14.14 14.64
C LEU A 89 1.85 -13.96 14.23
N GLY A 90 2.22 -12.82 13.63
CA GLY A 90 3.59 -12.48 13.26
C GLY A 90 4.50 -12.33 14.48
N GLY A 91 4.04 -11.63 15.52
CA GLY A 91 4.79 -11.44 16.77
C GLY A 91 5.07 -12.74 17.53
N PHE A 92 4.14 -13.68 17.48
CA PHE A 92 4.26 -14.99 18.14
C PHE A 92 4.71 -16.13 17.21
N SER A 93 5.15 -15.81 15.99
CA SER A 93 5.51 -16.84 15.01
C SER A 93 6.72 -17.68 15.46
N PRO A 94 6.54 -19.02 15.57
CA PRO A 94 7.64 -19.92 15.96
C PRO A 94 8.56 -20.30 14.79
N ASN A 95 8.09 -20.15 13.56
CA ASN A 95 8.81 -20.54 12.35
C ASN A 95 8.46 -19.65 11.15
N PHE A 96 9.21 -19.81 10.07
CA PHE A 96 9.05 -19.03 8.83
C PHE A 96 7.65 -19.16 8.23
N THR A 97 7.09 -20.37 8.17
CA THR A 97 5.79 -20.61 7.54
C THR A 97 4.67 -19.86 8.28
N THR A 98 4.68 -19.87 9.60
CA THR A 98 3.72 -19.12 10.42
C THR A 98 3.87 -17.61 10.20
N LEU A 99 5.12 -17.13 10.11
CA LEU A 99 5.38 -15.71 9.82
C LEU A 99 4.90 -15.32 8.42
N LEU A 100 5.09 -16.19 7.42
CA LEU A 100 4.62 -15.98 6.05
C LEU A 100 3.08 -15.89 5.99
N ILE A 101 2.39 -16.81 6.68
CA ILE A 101 0.92 -16.78 6.79
C ILE A 101 0.47 -15.49 7.49
N ALA A 102 1.15 -15.08 8.54
CA ALA A 102 0.86 -13.83 9.24
C ALA A 102 0.96 -12.62 8.29
N ARG A 103 1.96 -12.56 7.42
CA ARG A 103 2.15 -11.51 6.41
C ARG A 103 1.01 -11.48 5.39
N ILE A 104 0.57 -12.64 4.93
CA ILE A 104 -0.61 -12.74 4.04
C ILE A 104 -1.86 -12.19 4.75
N ILE A 105 -2.11 -12.60 6.00
CA ILE A 105 -3.26 -12.12 6.78
C ILE A 105 -3.17 -10.61 7.00
N GLN A 106 -2.01 -10.06 7.34
CA GLN A 106 -1.82 -8.61 7.47
C GLN A 106 -2.15 -7.88 6.17
N ALA A 107 -1.69 -8.38 5.02
CA ALA A 107 -1.94 -7.80 3.71
C ALA A 107 -3.42 -7.85 3.30
N LEU A 108 -4.14 -8.92 3.62
CA LEU A 108 -5.60 -8.99 3.44
C LEU A 108 -6.33 -7.86 4.18
N GLY A 109 -5.88 -7.52 5.38
CA GLY A 109 -6.45 -6.41 6.15
C GLY A 109 -6.05 -5.03 5.63
N SER A 110 -4.75 -4.80 5.41
CA SER A 110 -4.21 -3.49 5.00
C SER A 110 -4.62 -3.09 3.58
N GLY A 111 -4.68 -4.02 2.65
CA GLY A 111 -5.00 -3.77 1.24
C GLY A 111 -6.39 -3.17 1.01
N ILE A 112 -7.33 -3.39 1.92
CA ILE A 112 -8.69 -2.81 1.85
C ILE A 112 -8.73 -1.40 2.44
N MET A 113 -7.89 -1.09 3.43
CA MET A 113 -8.01 0.14 4.21
C MET A 113 -7.75 1.40 3.39
N MET A 114 -6.74 1.38 2.50
CA MET A 114 -6.35 2.55 1.71
C MET A 114 -7.42 2.95 0.66
N PRO A 115 -7.92 2.04 -0.19
CA PRO A 115 -9.03 2.36 -1.10
C PRO A 115 -10.29 2.81 -0.37
N LEU A 116 -10.61 2.17 0.76
CA LEU A 116 -11.76 2.56 1.58
C LEU A 116 -11.63 3.98 2.13
N MET A 117 -10.45 4.36 2.60
CA MET A 117 -10.20 5.71 3.11
C MET A 117 -10.33 6.74 2.00
N MET A 118 -9.74 6.50 0.83
CA MET A 118 -9.84 7.39 -0.32
C MET A 118 -11.30 7.62 -0.74
N THR A 119 -12.08 6.55 -0.89
CA THR A 119 -13.51 6.67 -1.24
C THR A 119 -14.30 7.39 -0.14
N THR A 120 -14.00 7.12 1.13
CA THR A 120 -14.65 7.77 2.26
C THR A 120 -14.39 9.27 2.28
N ILE A 121 -13.16 9.73 1.98
CA ILE A 121 -12.85 11.17 1.86
C ILE A 121 -13.70 11.81 0.76
N LEU A 122 -13.80 11.17 -0.40
CA LEU A 122 -14.59 11.66 -1.53
C LEU A 122 -16.11 11.71 -1.25
N ASP A 123 -16.61 10.81 -0.38
CA ASP A 123 -18.02 10.73 -0.03
C ASP A 123 -18.45 11.75 1.04
N ILE A 124 -17.55 12.09 1.99
CA ILE A 124 -17.92 12.95 3.14
C ILE A 124 -17.59 14.42 2.95
N PHE A 125 -16.60 14.76 2.12
CA PHE A 125 -16.17 16.13 1.94
C PHE A 125 -16.62 16.71 0.59
N GLU A 126 -16.96 17.99 0.61
CA GLU A 126 -17.33 18.71 -0.60
C GLU A 126 -16.13 18.89 -1.55
N PRO A 127 -16.34 19.04 -2.86
CA PRO A 127 -15.24 19.10 -3.84
C PRO A 127 -14.14 20.10 -3.48
N HIS A 128 -14.50 21.27 -2.91
CA HIS A 128 -13.55 22.30 -2.51
C HIS A 128 -12.72 21.95 -1.26
N GLU A 129 -13.19 21.02 -0.41
CA GLU A 129 -12.45 20.57 0.77
C GLU A 129 -11.54 19.35 0.49
N ARG A 130 -11.82 18.62 -0.60
CA ARG A 130 -11.15 17.33 -0.90
C ARG A 130 -9.64 17.45 -1.02
N GLY A 131 -9.16 18.55 -1.62
CA GLY A 131 -7.73 18.81 -1.78
C GLY A 131 -6.96 18.74 -0.45
N LYS A 132 -7.49 19.36 0.59
CA LYS A 132 -6.91 19.34 1.94
C LYS A 132 -6.81 17.94 2.53
N TYR A 133 -7.88 17.14 2.46
CA TYR A 133 -7.91 15.80 3.05
C TYR A 133 -7.18 14.76 2.21
N MET A 134 -7.14 14.94 0.89
CA MET A 134 -6.28 14.15 0.01
C MET A 134 -4.79 14.46 0.24
N GLY A 135 -4.45 15.71 0.62
CA GLY A 135 -3.11 16.04 1.10
C GLY A 135 -2.72 15.31 2.38
N MET A 136 -3.63 15.16 3.34
CA MET A 136 -3.39 14.33 4.54
C MET A 136 -3.24 12.84 4.21
N PHE A 137 -4.00 12.35 3.23
CA PHE A 137 -3.85 11.00 2.71
C PHE A 137 -2.47 10.80 2.05
N GLY A 138 -2.03 11.75 1.23
CA GLY A 138 -0.71 11.77 0.62
C GLY A 138 0.43 11.82 1.65
N LEU A 139 0.22 12.56 2.76
CA LEU A 139 1.17 12.57 3.87
C LEU A 139 1.36 11.17 4.47
N VAL A 140 0.28 10.41 4.65
CA VAL A 140 0.35 9.03 5.16
C VAL A 140 1.14 8.14 4.20
N ILE A 141 0.86 8.23 2.88
CA ILE A 141 1.56 7.44 1.86
C ILE A 141 3.06 7.74 1.85
N GLY A 142 3.43 9.00 2.03
CA GLY A 142 4.83 9.40 1.97
C GLY A 142 5.61 9.18 3.27
N LEU A 143 4.99 9.45 4.41
CA LEU A 143 5.68 9.44 5.70
C LEU A 143 5.87 8.01 6.24
N ALA A 144 4.89 7.12 6.01
CA ALA A 144 4.94 5.77 6.54
C ALA A 144 6.14 4.96 6.02
N PRO A 145 6.40 4.88 4.69
CA PRO A 145 7.58 4.18 4.18
C PRO A 145 8.90 4.79 4.63
N ALA A 146 8.94 6.10 4.81
CA ALA A 146 10.16 6.79 5.20
C ALA A 146 10.55 6.58 6.66
N ILE A 147 9.57 6.52 7.56
CA ILE A 147 9.80 6.21 8.98
C ILE A 147 10.10 4.72 9.19
N GLY A 148 9.52 3.85 8.35
CA GLY A 148 9.62 2.41 8.49
C GLY A 148 11.03 1.88 8.69
N PRO A 149 11.96 2.10 7.76
CA PRO A 149 13.33 1.60 7.86
C PRO A 149 14.08 2.10 9.10
N THR A 150 13.92 3.38 9.46
CA THR A 150 14.57 3.98 10.65
C THR A 150 14.06 3.37 11.93
N LEU A 151 12.74 3.26 12.09
CA LEU A 151 12.11 2.66 13.26
C LEU A 151 12.46 1.17 13.36
N SER A 152 12.42 0.48 12.24
CA SER A 152 12.77 -0.93 12.18
C SER A 152 14.24 -1.17 12.52
N GLY A 153 15.16 -0.39 11.93
CA GLY A 153 16.59 -0.49 12.23
C GLY A 153 16.85 -0.40 13.72
N TYR A 154 16.26 0.61 14.39
CA TYR A 154 16.38 0.79 15.83
C TYR A 154 15.82 -0.40 16.63
N LEU A 155 14.59 -0.83 16.34
CA LEU A 155 13.95 -1.93 17.08
C LEU A 155 14.67 -3.26 16.89
N VAL A 156 15.14 -3.55 15.68
CA VAL A 156 15.86 -4.80 15.37
C VAL A 156 17.23 -4.85 16.00
N GLU A 157 17.92 -3.70 16.06
CA GLU A 157 19.27 -3.62 16.63
C GLU A 157 19.26 -3.73 18.17
N TYR A 158 18.37 -3.00 18.83
CA TYR A 158 18.37 -2.88 20.31
C TYR A 158 17.44 -3.86 21.03
N ILE A 159 16.46 -4.44 20.34
CA ILE A 159 15.49 -5.36 20.95
C ILE A 159 15.52 -6.71 20.22
N ASN A 160 14.73 -6.84 19.17
CA ASN A 160 14.69 -7.96 18.22
C ASN A 160 13.67 -7.66 17.10
N TRP A 161 13.62 -8.47 16.05
CA TRP A 161 12.70 -8.27 14.94
C TRP A 161 11.21 -8.46 15.32
N ARG A 162 10.89 -9.25 16.36
CA ARG A 162 9.52 -9.41 16.84
C ARG A 162 8.95 -8.14 17.46
N ALA A 163 9.80 -7.24 17.94
CA ALA A 163 9.40 -5.95 18.46
C ALA A 163 8.63 -5.11 17.43
N LEU A 164 8.89 -5.31 16.13
CA LEU A 164 8.13 -4.66 15.05
C LEU A 164 6.63 -4.96 15.15
N PHE A 165 6.29 -6.21 15.41
CA PHE A 165 4.89 -6.63 15.60
C PHE A 165 4.32 -6.17 16.95
N TYR A 166 5.12 -6.20 18.01
CA TYR A 166 4.69 -5.78 19.35
C TYR A 166 4.41 -4.27 19.44
N VAL A 167 5.07 -3.45 18.63
CA VAL A 167 4.77 -2.01 18.52
C VAL A 167 3.50 -1.77 17.71
N VAL A 168 3.31 -2.49 16.62
CA VAL A 168 2.15 -2.31 15.73
C VAL A 168 0.86 -2.89 16.33
N ALA A 169 0.94 -3.99 17.10
CA ALA A 169 -0.23 -4.66 17.66
C ALA A 169 -1.06 -3.75 18.60
N PRO A 170 -0.51 -3.09 19.64
CA PRO A 170 -1.31 -2.24 20.50
C PRO A 170 -1.91 -1.05 19.74
N ILE A 171 -1.22 -0.50 18.76
CA ILE A 171 -1.71 0.62 17.97
C ILE A 171 -2.87 0.19 17.07
N SER A 172 -2.78 -0.98 16.44
CA SER A 172 -3.90 -1.54 15.68
C SER A 172 -5.10 -1.88 16.56
N ALA A 173 -4.88 -2.35 17.79
CA ALA A 173 -5.95 -2.54 18.78
C ALA A 173 -6.63 -1.22 19.17
N VAL A 174 -5.84 -0.17 19.45
CA VAL A 174 -6.38 1.18 19.73
C VAL A 174 -7.15 1.70 18.51
N THR A 175 -6.60 1.54 17.30
CA THR A 175 -7.29 1.92 16.05
C THR A 175 -8.62 1.18 15.88
N PHE A 176 -8.67 -0.11 16.22
CA PHE A 176 -9.90 -0.90 16.21
C PHE A 176 -10.95 -0.34 17.21
N ILE A 177 -10.53 -0.01 18.43
CA ILE A 177 -11.41 0.58 19.44
C ILE A 177 -11.94 1.96 18.97
N LEU A 178 -11.06 2.82 18.45
CA LEU A 178 -11.46 4.10 17.89
C LEU A 178 -12.44 3.92 16.71
N ALA A 179 -12.19 2.92 15.87
CA ALA A 179 -13.06 2.61 14.74
C ALA A 179 -14.46 2.15 15.19
N LEU A 180 -14.57 1.37 16.25
CA LEU A 180 -15.85 0.97 16.83
C LEU A 180 -16.69 2.18 17.25
N ILE A 181 -16.05 3.23 17.78
CA ILE A 181 -16.72 4.42 18.32
C ILE A 181 -17.00 5.45 17.22
N PHE A 182 -16.02 5.73 16.37
CA PHE A 182 -16.05 6.91 15.51
C PHE A 182 -16.39 6.63 14.04
N ILE A 183 -16.18 5.40 13.53
CA ILE A 183 -16.49 5.09 12.13
C ILE A 183 -17.99 4.90 11.96
N LYS A 184 -18.56 5.71 11.08
CA LYS A 184 -19.96 5.67 10.68
C LYS A 184 -20.07 5.22 9.22
N ASN A 185 -21.25 4.73 8.88
CA ASN A 185 -21.55 4.36 7.51
C ASN A 185 -21.75 5.62 6.67
N VAL A 186 -21.08 5.68 5.53
CA VAL A 186 -21.16 6.77 4.56
C VAL A 186 -21.24 6.21 3.14
N GLY A 187 -21.64 7.03 2.20
CA GLY A 187 -21.86 6.64 0.80
C GLY A 187 -23.13 5.81 0.59
N VAL A 188 -23.49 5.67 -0.67
CA VAL A 188 -24.64 4.88 -1.10
C VAL A 188 -24.16 3.46 -1.43
N LYS A 189 -24.79 2.47 -0.82
CA LYS A 189 -24.48 1.06 -1.08
C LYS A 189 -25.33 0.54 -2.22
N VAL A 190 -24.68 -0.07 -3.20
CA VAL A 190 -25.35 -0.71 -4.33
C VAL A 190 -25.30 -2.22 -4.09
N LYS A 191 -26.48 -2.86 -4.07
CA LYS A 191 -26.57 -4.33 -4.03
C LYS A 191 -26.27 -4.88 -5.44
N ALA A 192 -25.08 -4.67 -5.95
CA ALA A 192 -24.66 -5.29 -7.19
C ALA A 192 -24.52 -6.82 -7.01
N PRO A 193 -24.92 -7.62 -8.00
CA PRO A 193 -24.69 -9.06 -7.96
C PRO A 193 -23.19 -9.37 -7.90
N ILE A 194 -22.84 -10.43 -7.15
CA ILE A 194 -21.43 -10.87 -7.06
C ILE A 194 -21.06 -11.52 -8.39
N ASP A 195 -20.16 -10.92 -9.13
CA ASP A 195 -19.56 -11.54 -10.29
C ASP A 195 -18.31 -12.33 -9.89
N ILE A 196 -18.53 -13.60 -9.50
CA ILE A 196 -17.46 -14.50 -9.04
C ILE A 196 -16.40 -14.68 -10.13
N LEU A 197 -16.81 -14.70 -11.42
CA LEU A 197 -15.85 -14.84 -12.52
C LEU A 197 -14.90 -13.65 -12.61
N SER A 198 -15.39 -12.42 -12.45
CA SER A 198 -14.52 -11.22 -12.38
C SER A 198 -13.55 -11.28 -11.21
N ILE A 199 -13.97 -11.79 -10.05
CA ILE A 199 -13.09 -11.98 -8.90
C ILE A 199 -11.97 -12.97 -9.23
N ILE A 200 -12.31 -14.14 -9.81
CA ILE A 200 -11.32 -15.15 -10.20
C ILE A 200 -10.35 -14.60 -11.25
N LEU A 201 -10.87 -13.94 -12.29
CA LEU A 201 -10.03 -13.33 -13.33
C LEU A 201 -9.09 -12.25 -12.76
N SER A 202 -9.56 -11.46 -11.82
CA SER A 202 -8.73 -10.46 -11.13
C SER A 202 -7.61 -11.11 -10.31
N ILE A 203 -7.93 -12.13 -9.51
CA ILE A 203 -6.95 -12.87 -8.70
C ILE A 203 -5.88 -13.52 -9.57
N LEU A 204 -6.30 -14.27 -10.60
CA LEU A 204 -5.38 -14.96 -11.51
C LEU A 204 -4.59 -13.98 -12.37
N GLY A 205 -5.22 -12.88 -12.81
CA GLY A 205 -4.60 -11.86 -13.63
C GLY A 205 -3.53 -11.06 -12.86
N PHE A 206 -3.94 -10.32 -11.85
CA PHE A 206 -3.02 -9.49 -11.07
C PHE A 206 -2.05 -10.36 -10.25
N GLY A 207 -2.53 -11.42 -9.62
CA GLY A 207 -1.69 -12.36 -8.87
C GLY A 207 -0.65 -13.05 -9.75
N GLY A 208 -1.05 -13.54 -10.93
CA GLY A 208 -0.13 -14.17 -11.90
C GLY A 208 0.93 -13.21 -12.42
N MET A 209 0.54 -11.99 -12.82
CA MET A 209 1.50 -10.97 -13.27
C MET A 209 2.50 -10.60 -12.16
N LEU A 210 2.00 -10.29 -10.96
CA LEU A 210 2.85 -9.90 -9.84
C LEU A 210 3.77 -11.04 -9.40
N TYR A 211 3.28 -12.27 -9.34
CA TYR A 211 4.10 -13.45 -9.04
C TYR A 211 5.20 -13.65 -10.08
N GLY A 212 4.85 -13.57 -11.37
CA GLY A 212 5.81 -13.71 -12.46
C GLY A 212 6.91 -12.67 -12.39
N VAL A 213 6.54 -11.38 -12.26
CA VAL A 213 7.50 -10.27 -12.15
C VAL A 213 8.37 -10.41 -10.90
N SER A 214 7.80 -10.74 -9.75
CA SER A 214 8.57 -10.95 -8.51
C SER A 214 9.54 -12.12 -8.59
N SER A 215 9.22 -13.14 -9.40
CA SER A 215 10.07 -14.32 -9.56
C SER A 215 11.25 -14.11 -10.52
N ILE A 216 11.27 -13.02 -11.29
CA ILE A 216 12.36 -12.70 -12.23
C ILE A 216 13.70 -12.61 -11.52
N SER A 217 13.75 -11.99 -10.35
CA SER A 217 14.97 -11.79 -9.58
C SER A 217 15.63 -13.12 -9.13
N GLN A 218 14.83 -14.17 -8.97
CA GLN A 218 15.31 -15.48 -8.51
C GLN A 218 15.54 -16.46 -9.66
N LYS A 219 14.67 -16.47 -10.68
CA LYS A 219 14.66 -17.46 -11.75
C LYS A 219 15.17 -16.91 -13.10
N GLY A 220 15.26 -15.59 -13.24
CA GLY A 220 15.62 -14.91 -14.47
C GLY A 220 14.46 -14.76 -15.46
N TRP A 221 14.68 -13.92 -16.48
CA TRP A 221 13.66 -13.58 -17.49
C TRP A 221 13.28 -14.75 -18.41
N ASN A 222 14.17 -15.72 -18.62
CA ASN A 222 13.97 -16.82 -19.55
C ASN A 222 13.36 -18.09 -18.90
N ASP A 223 13.06 -18.04 -17.61
CA ASP A 223 12.44 -19.18 -16.93
C ASP A 223 11.01 -19.40 -17.44
N PRO A 224 10.66 -20.63 -17.86
CA PRO A 224 9.33 -20.94 -18.40
C PRO A 224 8.19 -20.64 -17.42
N VAL A 225 8.41 -20.77 -16.12
CA VAL A 225 7.41 -20.47 -15.09
C VAL A 225 7.17 -18.96 -15.02
N VAL A 226 8.24 -18.16 -15.09
CA VAL A 226 8.14 -16.68 -15.10
C VAL A 226 7.36 -16.22 -16.33
N LEU A 227 7.77 -16.68 -17.52
CA LEU A 227 7.11 -16.29 -18.77
C LEU A 227 5.65 -16.72 -18.80
N SER A 228 5.37 -17.99 -18.45
CA SER A 228 3.99 -18.50 -18.45
C SER A 228 3.09 -17.77 -17.47
N THR A 229 3.55 -17.47 -16.26
CA THR A 229 2.75 -16.76 -15.26
C THR A 229 2.48 -15.31 -15.66
N ILE A 230 3.44 -14.62 -16.29
CA ILE A 230 3.24 -13.27 -16.81
C ILE A 230 2.25 -13.28 -17.97
N ILE A 231 2.45 -14.17 -18.97
CA ILE A 231 1.58 -14.26 -20.16
C ILE A 231 0.15 -14.63 -19.73
N LEU A 232 -0.02 -15.67 -18.92
CA LEU A 232 -1.35 -16.04 -18.40
C LEU A 232 -1.97 -14.93 -17.57
N GLY A 233 -1.16 -14.24 -16.73
CA GLY A 233 -1.62 -13.10 -15.97
C GLY A 233 -2.15 -11.98 -16.87
N ILE A 234 -1.43 -11.63 -17.94
CA ILE A 234 -1.89 -10.64 -18.93
C ILE A 234 -3.20 -11.09 -19.59
N ILE A 235 -3.28 -12.36 -20.00
CA ILE A 235 -4.50 -12.91 -20.62
C ILE A 235 -5.69 -12.78 -19.66
N PHE A 236 -5.54 -13.15 -18.39
CA PHE A 236 -6.60 -13.04 -17.40
C PHE A 236 -6.99 -11.58 -17.10
N VAL A 237 -6.03 -10.64 -17.08
CA VAL A 237 -6.33 -9.20 -16.95
C VAL A 237 -7.12 -8.70 -18.16
N VAL A 238 -6.74 -9.09 -19.39
CA VAL A 238 -7.48 -8.71 -20.59
C VAL A 238 -8.91 -9.29 -20.57
N LEU A 239 -9.06 -10.56 -20.17
CA LEU A 239 -10.38 -11.17 -20.00
C LEU A 239 -11.20 -10.48 -18.90
N PHE A 240 -10.56 -10.06 -17.80
CA PHE A 240 -11.20 -9.28 -16.74
C PHE A 240 -11.72 -7.95 -17.27
N ILE A 241 -10.89 -7.18 -18.01
CA ILE A 241 -11.27 -5.89 -18.61
C ILE A 241 -12.44 -6.09 -19.58
N TRP A 242 -12.32 -7.05 -20.49
CA TRP A 242 -13.37 -7.37 -21.47
C TRP A 242 -14.70 -7.72 -20.79
N ARG A 243 -14.65 -8.49 -19.69
CA ARG A 243 -15.84 -8.81 -18.92
C ARG A 243 -16.44 -7.59 -18.24
N GLN A 244 -15.60 -6.74 -17.61
CA GLN A 244 -16.05 -5.52 -16.95
C GLN A 244 -16.77 -4.55 -17.93
N GLU A 245 -16.32 -4.49 -19.17
CA GLU A 245 -16.97 -3.63 -20.18
C GLU A 245 -18.35 -4.14 -20.61
N ARG A 246 -18.65 -5.43 -20.41
CA ARG A 246 -19.94 -6.05 -20.76
C ARG A 246 -20.94 -6.10 -19.62
N LEU A 247 -20.50 -5.86 -18.39
CA LEU A 247 -21.39 -5.86 -17.24
C LEU A 247 -22.19 -4.54 -17.16
N GLU A 248 -23.47 -4.62 -16.85
CA GLU A 248 -24.32 -3.45 -16.61
C GLU A 248 -23.83 -2.66 -15.38
N THR A 249 -23.35 -3.36 -14.34
CA THR A 249 -22.78 -2.79 -13.11
C THR A 249 -21.35 -3.29 -12.93
N PRO A 250 -20.37 -2.72 -13.67
CA PRO A 250 -18.99 -3.16 -13.57
C PRO A 250 -18.38 -2.81 -12.19
N LEU A 251 -17.48 -3.68 -11.71
CA LEU A 251 -16.68 -3.43 -10.50
C LEU A 251 -15.73 -2.25 -10.68
N LEU A 252 -15.07 -2.23 -11.85
CA LEU A 252 -14.16 -1.19 -12.28
C LEU A 252 -14.58 -0.71 -13.67
N SER A 253 -14.83 0.58 -13.79
CA SER A 253 -15.18 1.18 -15.10
C SER A 253 -13.90 1.62 -15.82
N PHE A 254 -13.47 0.84 -16.82
CA PHE A 254 -12.33 1.20 -17.65
C PHE A 254 -12.59 2.34 -18.63
N LYS A 255 -13.86 2.79 -18.73
CA LYS A 255 -14.24 3.94 -19.55
C LYS A 255 -13.53 5.24 -19.14
N VAL A 256 -13.07 5.33 -17.90
CA VAL A 256 -12.29 6.48 -17.41
C VAL A 256 -10.98 6.68 -18.19
N PHE A 257 -10.38 5.61 -18.71
CA PHE A 257 -9.17 5.68 -19.54
C PHE A 257 -9.39 6.31 -20.92
N LYS A 258 -10.62 6.47 -21.35
CA LYS A 258 -10.96 7.26 -22.56
C LYS A 258 -10.70 8.75 -22.35
N ASN A 259 -10.67 9.22 -21.10
CA ASN A 259 -10.31 10.59 -20.78
C ASN A 259 -8.78 10.71 -20.75
N SER A 260 -8.22 11.48 -21.68
CA SER A 260 -6.77 11.71 -21.81
C SER A 260 -6.15 12.29 -20.54
N GLN A 261 -6.85 13.21 -19.85
CA GLN A 261 -6.34 13.82 -18.60
C GLN A 261 -6.18 12.76 -17.50
N PHE A 262 -7.13 11.83 -17.39
CA PHE A 262 -7.07 10.73 -16.42
C PHE A 262 -5.91 9.78 -16.76
N THR A 263 -5.78 9.38 -18.02
CA THR A 263 -4.72 8.44 -18.46
C THR A 263 -3.33 9.04 -18.27
N VAL A 264 -3.13 10.31 -18.64
CA VAL A 264 -1.85 11.02 -18.41
C VAL A 264 -1.57 11.15 -16.90
N GLY A 265 -2.57 11.48 -16.08
CA GLY A 265 -2.43 11.57 -14.63
C GLY A 265 -1.98 10.26 -14.01
N ILE A 266 -2.56 9.12 -14.42
CA ILE A 266 -2.14 7.79 -13.94
C ILE A 266 -0.71 7.45 -14.41
N ALA A 267 -0.35 7.78 -15.66
CA ALA A 267 1.00 7.54 -16.16
C ALA A 267 2.05 8.34 -15.36
N ILE A 268 1.79 9.61 -15.08
CA ILE A 268 2.65 10.45 -14.23
C ILE A 268 2.77 9.84 -12.83
N MET A 269 1.66 9.46 -12.23
CA MET A 269 1.64 8.83 -10.90
C MET A 269 2.46 7.52 -10.88
N ALA A 270 2.32 6.68 -11.89
CA ALA A 270 3.05 5.43 -12.00
C ALA A 270 4.57 5.67 -12.09
N VAL A 271 5.02 6.59 -12.95
CA VAL A 271 6.46 6.95 -13.07
C VAL A 271 6.99 7.50 -11.75
N THR A 272 6.23 8.37 -11.08
CA THR A 272 6.63 8.93 -9.78
C THR A 272 6.76 7.85 -8.71
N MET A 273 5.80 6.90 -8.64
CA MET A 273 5.83 5.79 -7.69
C MET A 273 7.01 4.84 -7.96
N ILE A 274 7.29 4.52 -9.23
CA ILE A 274 8.45 3.69 -9.62
C ILE A 274 9.75 4.36 -9.16
N SER A 275 9.92 5.66 -9.42
CA SER A 275 11.10 6.41 -9.00
C SER A 275 11.25 6.45 -7.49
N MET A 276 10.17 6.69 -6.77
CA MET A 276 10.14 6.75 -5.30
C MET A 276 10.52 5.39 -4.67
N ILE A 277 9.82 4.33 -5.04
CA ILE A 277 10.07 2.98 -4.51
C ILE A 277 11.46 2.49 -4.90
N GLY A 278 11.90 2.80 -6.13
CA GLY A 278 13.26 2.51 -6.58
C GLY A 278 14.32 3.17 -5.70
N SER A 279 14.17 4.44 -5.42
CA SER A 279 15.08 5.20 -4.54
C SER A 279 15.06 4.67 -3.10
N GLU A 280 13.89 4.39 -2.54
CA GLU A 280 13.74 3.83 -1.19
C GLU A 280 14.34 2.42 -1.04
N THR A 281 14.47 1.68 -2.14
CA THR A 281 15.06 0.35 -2.14
C THR A 281 16.56 0.39 -2.39
N VAL A 282 16.99 1.13 -3.41
CA VAL A 282 18.39 1.16 -3.87
C VAL A 282 19.28 1.92 -2.89
N LEU A 283 18.81 3.06 -2.36
CA LEU A 283 19.63 3.90 -1.49
C LEU A 283 20.05 3.20 -0.18
N PRO A 284 19.17 2.52 0.58
CA PRO A 284 19.59 1.74 1.74
C PRO A 284 20.55 0.60 1.40
N MET A 285 20.33 -0.09 0.27
CA MET A 285 21.23 -1.13 -0.18
C MET A 285 22.63 -0.59 -0.49
N PHE A 286 22.72 0.55 -1.15
CA PHE A 286 23.99 1.23 -1.41
C PHE A 286 24.68 1.64 -0.11
N VAL A 287 23.96 2.25 0.83
CA VAL A 287 24.50 2.70 2.12
C VAL A 287 25.01 1.54 2.96
N GLN A 288 24.28 0.43 3.01
CA GLN A 288 24.65 -0.72 3.83
C GLN A 288 25.70 -1.62 3.17
N ASN A 289 25.56 -1.90 1.86
CA ASN A 289 26.44 -2.87 1.19
C ASN A 289 27.69 -2.24 0.61
N VAL A 290 27.62 -1.00 0.13
CA VAL A 290 28.77 -0.32 -0.49
C VAL A 290 29.49 0.56 0.53
N LEU A 291 28.75 1.41 1.25
CA LEU A 291 29.35 2.31 2.26
C LEU A 291 29.57 1.63 3.63
N GLN A 292 29.12 0.38 3.80
CA GLN A 292 29.29 -0.42 5.03
C GLN A 292 28.78 0.33 6.29
N ARG A 293 27.70 1.11 6.12
CA ARG A 293 27.04 1.86 7.19
C ARG A 293 25.92 1.05 7.85
N THR A 294 25.46 1.52 9.00
CA THR A 294 24.40 0.83 9.76
C THR A 294 23.03 0.96 9.09
N PRO A 295 22.07 0.05 9.38
CA PRO A 295 20.67 0.22 8.97
C PRO A 295 20.04 1.52 9.46
N VAL A 296 20.46 2.01 10.63
CA VAL A 296 20.02 3.30 11.19
C VAL A 296 20.49 4.46 10.32
N ASP A 297 21.75 4.45 9.85
CA ASP A 297 22.28 5.47 8.95
C ASP A 297 21.47 5.54 7.64
N SER A 298 21.09 4.37 7.11
CA SER A 298 20.24 4.30 5.90
C SER A 298 18.89 4.98 6.10
N GLY A 299 18.27 4.76 7.25
CA GLY A 299 17.02 5.42 7.60
C GLY A 299 17.17 6.94 7.78
N LEU A 300 18.26 7.38 8.41
CA LEU A 300 18.55 8.80 8.63
C LEU A 300 18.79 9.57 7.32
N ILE A 301 19.39 8.92 6.31
CA ILE A 301 19.59 9.51 4.97
C ILE A 301 18.27 9.71 4.25
N LEU A 302 17.28 8.81 4.43
CA LEU A 302 15.95 8.95 3.84
C LEU A 302 15.06 9.97 4.55
N LEU A 303 15.32 10.22 5.84
CA LEU A 303 14.47 11.05 6.68
C LEU A 303 14.26 12.49 6.17
N PRO A 304 15.28 13.23 5.68
CA PRO A 304 15.08 14.58 5.13
C PRO A 304 14.13 14.58 3.93
N GLY A 305 14.25 13.61 3.03
CA GLY A 305 13.34 13.44 1.89
C GLY A 305 11.90 13.22 2.32
N ALA A 306 11.71 12.39 3.34
CA ALA A 306 10.41 12.12 3.92
C ALA A 306 9.76 13.37 4.56
N ILE A 307 10.55 14.15 5.28
CA ILE A 307 10.08 15.40 5.90
C ILE A 307 9.64 16.38 4.80
N VAL A 308 10.45 16.55 3.76
CA VAL A 308 10.12 17.41 2.61
C VAL A 308 8.84 16.91 1.94
N MET A 309 8.70 15.61 1.71
CA MET A 309 7.52 15.01 1.11
C MET A 309 6.26 15.23 1.97
N ALA A 310 6.36 15.08 3.29
CA ALA A 310 5.27 15.35 4.22
C ALA A 310 4.81 16.81 4.17
N ILE A 311 5.75 17.76 4.19
CA ILE A 311 5.47 19.19 4.10
C ILE A 311 4.85 19.52 2.74
N MET A 312 5.44 19.05 1.65
CA MET A 312 4.98 19.30 0.29
C MET A 312 3.63 18.66 -0.01
N SER A 313 3.29 17.54 0.60
CA SER A 313 1.96 16.91 0.48
C SER A 313 0.85 17.83 0.98
N ILE A 314 1.06 18.51 2.11
CA ILE A 314 0.09 19.48 2.66
C ILE A 314 0.04 20.75 1.81
N ILE A 315 1.20 21.24 1.37
CA ILE A 315 1.32 22.45 0.55
C ILE A 315 0.68 22.22 -0.82
N SER A 316 0.99 21.11 -1.47
CA SER A 316 0.45 20.77 -2.80
C SER A 316 -1.07 20.61 -2.79
N GLY A 317 -1.66 20.10 -1.70
CA GLY A 317 -3.11 20.04 -1.53
C GLY A 317 -3.78 21.42 -1.58
N ARG A 318 -3.14 22.45 -0.98
CA ARG A 318 -3.60 23.85 -1.03
C ARG A 318 -3.32 24.51 -2.39
N LEU A 319 -2.13 24.27 -2.93
CA LEU A 319 -1.73 24.82 -4.23
C LEU A 319 -2.58 24.28 -5.38
N TYR A 320 -3.08 23.05 -5.23
CA TYR A 320 -4.00 22.44 -6.20
C TYR A 320 -5.26 23.27 -6.40
N GLU A 321 -5.81 23.85 -5.34
CA GLU A 321 -7.00 24.70 -5.43
C GLU A 321 -6.74 26.00 -6.21
N THR A 322 -5.49 26.51 -6.17
CA THR A 322 -5.11 27.78 -6.81
C THR A 322 -4.58 27.60 -8.22
N PHE A 323 -3.67 26.64 -8.44
CA PHE A 323 -2.94 26.48 -9.70
C PHE A 323 -3.44 25.30 -10.57
N GLY A 324 -4.27 24.42 -10.00
CA GLY A 324 -4.78 23.22 -10.65
C GLY A 324 -3.72 22.10 -10.84
N ALA A 325 -4.21 20.93 -11.28
CA ALA A 325 -3.39 19.73 -11.43
C ALA A 325 -2.26 19.87 -12.45
N ARG A 326 -2.52 20.56 -13.56
CA ARG A 326 -1.58 20.63 -14.70
C ARG A 326 -0.25 21.29 -14.31
N VAL A 327 -0.32 22.46 -13.66
CA VAL A 327 0.87 23.23 -13.29
C VAL A 327 1.70 22.47 -12.24
N LEU A 328 1.04 21.92 -11.22
CA LEU A 328 1.71 21.18 -10.15
C LEU A 328 2.39 19.91 -10.69
N SER A 329 1.71 19.17 -11.57
CA SER A 329 2.29 17.97 -12.19
C SER A 329 3.49 18.31 -13.09
N MET A 330 3.44 19.40 -13.85
CA MET A 330 4.57 19.83 -14.69
C MET A 330 5.80 20.20 -13.84
N ILE A 331 5.60 20.98 -12.76
CA ILE A 331 6.69 21.36 -11.86
C ILE A 331 7.27 20.12 -11.17
N GLY A 332 6.41 19.25 -10.64
CA GLY A 332 6.84 18.03 -9.98
C GLY A 332 7.65 17.10 -10.89
N MET A 333 7.18 16.86 -12.11
CA MET A 333 7.89 16.03 -13.09
C MET A 333 9.22 16.66 -13.54
N LEU A 334 9.28 17.98 -13.66
CA LEU A 334 10.53 18.68 -13.99
C LEU A 334 11.59 18.49 -12.89
N ILE A 335 11.18 18.62 -11.62
CA ILE A 335 12.04 18.37 -10.46
C ILE A 335 12.53 16.91 -10.46
N VAL A 336 11.61 15.93 -10.63
CA VAL A 336 11.99 14.51 -10.69
C VAL A 336 12.99 14.25 -11.83
N THR A 337 12.74 14.80 -13.02
CA THR A 337 13.64 14.62 -14.17
C THR A 337 15.05 15.17 -13.88
N ILE A 338 15.14 16.38 -13.31
CA ILE A 338 16.44 16.98 -12.95
C ILE A 338 17.17 16.13 -11.91
N THR A 339 16.46 15.72 -10.84
CA THR A 339 17.09 14.98 -9.73
C THR A 339 17.48 13.55 -10.08
N THR A 340 16.81 12.93 -11.04
CA THR A 340 17.16 11.57 -11.51
C THR A 340 18.23 11.57 -12.62
N SER A 341 18.54 12.74 -13.19
CA SER A 341 19.58 12.89 -14.24
C SER A 341 20.98 13.10 -13.64
N TYR A 342 21.09 13.35 -12.36
CA TYR A 342 22.33 13.45 -11.59
C TYR A 342 22.59 12.17 -10.78
#